data_908ac8062a8741278cb04423bb2868fa
#
_entry.id   908ac8062a8741278cb04423bb2868fa
#
_cell.length_a   1.000
_cell.length_b   1.000
_cell.length_c   1.000
_cell.angle_alpha   90.00
_cell.angle_beta   90.00
_cell.angle_gamma   90.00
#
_symmetry.space_group_name_H-M   'P 1'
#
loop_
_entity.id
_entity.type
_entity.pdbx_description
1 polymer ?
#
loop_
_entity_poly.entity_id
_entity_poly.type
_entity_poly.pdbx_seq_one_letter_code
_entity_poly.pdbx_strand_id
1 'polypeptide(L)'
;MIIGIGNDITDIRRIEEVYNRYGVRFLNRIYTPIEQKKALQRSSAPPTLAKRFAAKEACAKALGTGMSSGVFWKDMGVVNNPLGQPTLVLTGGALKRLEALTPDGMATNIHLTLTDEYPHAQAFVIIEAVRQG
;
A
#
# COMPACT_ATOMS: atom_id res chain seq x y z
N MET A 1 17.29 7.98 9.14
CA MET A 1 17.21 6.71 9.88
C MET A 1 15.94 5.96 9.52
N ILE A 2 15.99 4.66 9.55
CA ILE A 2 14.81 3.83 9.26
C ILE A 2 13.95 3.76 10.50
N ILE A 3 12.67 4.10 10.37
CA ILE A 3 11.70 4.09 11.47
C ILE A 3 10.58 3.06 11.26
N GLY A 4 10.54 2.42 10.11
CA GLY A 4 9.56 1.36 9.86
C GLY A 4 9.95 0.51 8.67
N ILE A 5 9.60 -0.77 8.76
CA ILE A 5 9.84 -1.73 7.69
C ILE A 5 8.65 -2.69 7.62
N GLY A 6 8.20 -3.00 6.43
CA GLY A 6 7.09 -3.92 6.22
C GLY A 6 7.26 -4.72 4.95
N ASN A 7 6.79 -5.95 5.00
CA ASN A 7 6.84 -6.87 3.87
C ASN A 7 5.56 -7.68 3.89
N ASP A 8 4.98 -7.93 2.72
CA ASP A 8 3.80 -8.77 2.61
C ASP A 8 3.80 -9.54 1.30
N ILE A 9 3.31 -10.77 1.37
CA ILE A 9 3.10 -11.64 0.21
C ILE A 9 1.62 -11.95 0.14
N THR A 10 1.03 -11.72 -1.02
CA THR A 10 -0.39 -11.95 -1.28
C THR A 10 -0.55 -12.96 -2.41
N ASP A 11 -1.43 -13.93 -2.24
CA ASP A 11 -1.76 -14.89 -3.29
C ASP A 11 -2.75 -14.24 -4.25
N ILE A 12 -2.34 -14.08 -5.51
CA ILE A 12 -3.16 -13.46 -6.56
C ILE A 12 -4.49 -14.19 -6.73
N ARG A 13 -4.50 -15.51 -6.58
CA ARG A 13 -5.70 -16.33 -6.73
C ARG A 13 -6.76 -15.99 -5.68
N ARG A 14 -6.34 -15.66 -4.45
CA ARG A 14 -7.26 -15.23 -3.38
C ARG A 14 -7.89 -13.88 -3.71
N ILE A 15 -7.11 -12.96 -4.23
CA ILE A 15 -7.61 -11.66 -4.64
C ILE A 15 -8.60 -11.80 -5.80
N GLU A 16 -8.27 -12.65 -6.78
CA GLU A 16 -9.17 -12.94 -7.91
C GLU A 16 -10.49 -13.52 -7.42
N GLU A 17 -10.45 -14.49 -6.50
CA GLU A 17 -11.64 -15.12 -5.93
C GLU A 17 -12.54 -14.10 -5.23
N VAL A 18 -11.95 -13.24 -4.39
CA VAL A 18 -12.70 -12.21 -3.66
C VAL A 18 -13.27 -11.17 -4.63
N TYR A 19 -12.49 -10.76 -5.62
CA TYR A 19 -12.95 -9.82 -6.63
C TYR A 19 -14.10 -10.40 -7.47
N ASN A 20 -13.98 -11.64 -7.89
CA ASN A 20 -15.05 -12.31 -8.66
C ASN A 20 -16.33 -12.46 -7.83
N ARG A 21 -16.20 -12.66 -6.53
CA ARG A 21 -17.35 -12.87 -5.62
C ARG A 21 -18.05 -11.55 -5.26
N TYR A 22 -17.29 -10.50 -4.95
CA TYR A 22 -17.86 -9.27 -4.39
C TYR A 22 -17.78 -8.06 -5.34
N GLY A 23 -16.96 -8.13 -6.38
CA GLY A 23 -16.88 -7.09 -7.40
C GLY A 23 -16.58 -5.72 -6.85
N VAL A 24 -17.42 -4.75 -7.21
CA VAL A 24 -17.27 -3.33 -6.86
C VAL A 24 -17.24 -3.11 -5.34
N ARG A 25 -17.95 -3.93 -4.57
CA ARG A 25 -17.94 -3.81 -3.10
C ARG A 25 -16.55 -4.04 -2.53
N PHE A 26 -15.83 -5.04 -3.04
CA PHE A 26 -14.45 -5.30 -2.66
C PHE A 26 -13.54 -4.14 -3.07
N LEU A 27 -13.66 -3.69 -4.32
CA LEU A 27 -12.85 -2.58 -4.82
C LEU A 27 -13.03 -1.32 -3.99
N ASN A 28 -14.28 -0.96 -3.68
CA ASN A 28 -14.59 0.26 -2.95
C ASN A 28 -14.15 0.21 -1.49
N ARG A 29 -14.06 -0.97 -0.91
CA ARG A 29 -13.62 -1.13 0.48
C ARG A 29 -12.12 -0.97 0.63
N ILE A 30 -11.35 -1.45 -0.32
CA ILE A 30 -9.90 -1.60 -0.21
C ILE A 30 -9.12 -0.54 -0.99
N TYR A 31 -9.59 -0.20 -2.19
CA TYR A 31 -8.80 0.55 -3.15
C TYR A 31 -9.31 1.96 -3.37
N THR A 32 -8.37 2.90 -3.55
CA THR A 32 -8.70 4.27 -3.94
C THR A 32 -9.19 4.31 -5.40
N PRO A 33 -9.87 5.40 -5.81
CA PRO A 33 -10.30 5.54 -7.20
C PRO A 33 -9.14 5.45 -8.20
N ILE A 34 -7.97 6.00 -7.87
CA ILE A 34 -6.78 5.94 -8.72
C ILE A 34 -6.32 4.49 -8.89
N GLU A 35 -6.30 3.72 -7.80
CA GLU A 35 -5.91 2.31 -7.83
C GLU A 35 -6.89 1.47 -8.66
N GLN A 36 -8.18 1.71 -8.49
CA GLN A 36 -9.22 1.00 -9.25
C GLN A 36 -9.08 1.26 -10.74
N LYS A 37 -8.91 2.52 -11.12
CA LYS A 37 -8.74 2.90 -12.52
C LYS A 37 -7.52 2.22 -13.14
N LYS A 38 -6.40 2.20 -12.42
CA LYS A 38 -5.17 1.56 -12.87
C LYS A 38 -5.36 0.07 -13.10
N ALA A 39 -5.99 -0.61 -12.15
CA ALA A 39 -6.23 -2.06 -12.23
C ALA A 39 -7.16 -2.44 -13.37
N LEU A 40 -8.24 -1.66 -13.55
CA LEU A 40 -9.26 -1.96 -14.55
C LEU A 40 -8.82 -1.62 -15.99
N GLN A 41 -7.73 -0.89 -16.17
CA GLN A 41 -7.13 -0.64 -17.48
C GLN A 41 -6.32 -1.82 -18.00
N ARG A 42 -6.00 -2.79 -17.13
CA ARG A 42 -5.21 -3.97 -17.50
C ARG A 42 -6.12 -5.04 -18.12
N SER A 43 -5.53 -5.91 -18.93
CA SER A 43 -6.22 -7.08 -19.47
C SER A 43 -6.67 -8.04 -18.35
N SER A 44 -5.96 -8.04 -17.24
CA SER A 44 -6.31 -8.78 -16.03
C SER A 44 -6.07 -7.91 -14.80
N ALA A 45 -7.12 -7.65 -14.03
CA ALA A 45 -7.04 -6.82 -12.83
C ALA A 45 -6.38 -7.52 -11.62
N PRO A 46 -6.56 -8.84 -11.37
CA PRO A 46 -6.10 -9.46 -10.13
C PRO A 46 -4.62 -9.28 -9.80
N PRO A 47 -3.65 -9.39 -10.72
CA PRO A 47 -2.24 -9.16 -10.37
C PRO A 47 -1.99 -7.73 -9.87
N THR A 48 -2.58 -6.73 -10.51
CA THR A 48 -2.45 -5.34 -10.10
C THR A 48 -3.11 -5.09 -8.74
N LEU A 49 -4.30 -5.64 -8.51
CA LEU A 49 -5.00 -5.52 -7.24
C LEU A 49 -4.21 -6.21 -6.12
N ALA A 50 -3.64 -7.38 -6.39
CA ALA A 50 -2.88 -8.13 -5.39
C ALA A 50 -1.60 -7.40 -4.97
N LYS A 51 -0.88 -6.80 -5.90
CA LYS A 51 0.32 -6.00 -5.58
C LYS A 51 -0.05 -4.80 -4.71
N ARG A 52 -1.14 -4.13 -5.01
CA ARG A 52 -1.58 -2.98 -4.22
C ARG A 52 -2.12 -3.38 -2.85
N PHE A 53 -2.80 -4.52 -2.78
CA PHE A 53 -3.21 -5.09 -1.50
C PHE A 53 -1.99 -5.39 -0.62
N ALA A 54 -0.98 -6.05 -1.18
CA ALA A 54 0.26 -6.34 -0.48
C ALA A 54 0.96 -5.06 -0.02
N ALA A 55 0.93 -3.99 -0.84
CA ALA A 55 1.52 -2.70 -0.47
C ALA A 55 0.87 -2.10 0.78
N LYS A 56 -0.46 -2.18 0.87
CA LYS A 56 -1.21 -1.66 2.03
C LYS A 56 -0.90 -2.46 3.29
N GLU A 57 -0.86 -3.78 3.18
CA GLU A 57 -0.50 -4.65 4.31
C GLU A 57 0.95 -4.38 4.76
N ALA A 58 1.88 -4.27 3.82
CA ALA A 58 3.27 -3.99 4.13
C ALA A 58 3.42 -2.60 4.78
N CYS A 59 2.68 -1.61 4.28
CA CYS A 59 2.68 -0.26 4.85
C CYS A 59 2.16 -0.27 6.30
N ALA A 60 1.05 -0.96 6.55
CA ALA A 60 0.49 -1.07 7.89
C ALA A 60 1.46 -1.75 8.87
N LYS A 61 2.19 -2.77 8.40
CA LYS A 61 3.25 -3.39 9.19
C LYS A 61 4.39 -2.41 9.48
N ALA A 62 4.79 -1.61 8.49
CA ALA A 62 5.84 -0.61 8.66
C ALA A 62 5.42 0.48 9.67
N LEU A 63 4.13 0.81 9.72
CA LEU A 63 3.58 1.74 10.71
C LEU A 63 3.50 1.12 12.11
N GLY A 64 3.67 -0.18 12.23
CA GLY A 64 3.65 -0.91 13.50
C GLY A 64 2.27 -1.21 14.06
N THR A 65 1.21 -0.86 13.34
CA THR A 65 -0.17 -1.05 13.80
C THR A 65 -0.86 -2.23 13.16
N GLY A 66 -0.40 -2.69 11.99
CA GLY A 66 -1.23 -3.51 11.15
C GLY A 66 -2.49 -2.73 10.75
N MET A 67 -3.56 -3.42 10.44
CA MET A 67 -4.83 -2.81 10.04
C MET A 67 -5.71 -2.50 11.26
N SER A 68 -5.12 -1.88 12.28
CA SER A 68 -5.81 -1.51 13.52
C SER A 68 -5.45 -0.07 13.92
N SER A 69 -6.00 0.41 15.03
CA SER A 69 -5.67 1.72 15.61
C SER A 69 -5.98 2.88 14.65
N GLY A 70 -7.06 2.77 13.89
CA GLY A 70 -7.50 3.82 12.97
C GLY A 70 -6.80 3.84 11.62
N VAL A 71 -6.01 2.83 11.31
CA VAL A 71 -5.37 2.67 9.99
C VAL A 71 -6.29 1.87 9.08
N PHE A 72 -6.74 2.48 7.98
CA PHE A 72 -7.67 1.88 7.05
C PHE A 72 -7.05 1.73 5.66
N TRP A 73 -7.56 0.76 4.90
CA TRP A 73 -7.08 0.42 3.56
C TRP A 73 -6.90 1.62 2.64
N LYS A 74 -7.93 2.46 2.54
CA LYS A 74 -7.93 3.60 1.62
C LYS A 74 -7.06 4.76 2.06
N ASP A 75 -6.58 4.73 3.30
CA ASP A 75 -5.66 5.73 3.81
C ASP A 75 -4.23 5.53 3.31
N MET A 76 -3.97 4.40 2.64
CA MET A 76 -2.67 4.03 2.12
C MET A 76 -2.78 3.83 0.61
N GLY A 77 -2.78 4.93 -0.13
CA GLY A 77 -2.97 4.90 -1.58
C GLY A 77 -1.66 4.65 -2.33
N VAL A 78 -1.68 3.69 -3.26
CA VAL A 78 -0.56 3.46 -4.15
C VAL A 78 -0.76 4.28 -5.43
N VAL A 79 0.20 5.11 -5.73
CA VAL A 79 0.24 5.90 -6.96
C VAL A 79 1.58 5.69 -7.66
N ASN A 80 1.63 5.97 -8.96
CA ASN A 80 2.86 5.87 -9.72
C ASN A 80 3.39 7.28 -10.02
N ASN A 81 4.71 7.47 -9.87
CA ASN A 81 5.33 8.71 -10.29
C ASN A 81 5.41 8.78 -11.82
N PRO A 82 5.86 9.90 -12.42
CA PRO A 82 5.94 10.03 -13.88
C PRO A 82 6.79 8.97 -14.58
N LEU A 83 7.75 8.37 -13.87
CA LEU A 83 8.58 7.29 -14.41
C LEU A 83 7.94 5.91 -14.26
N GLY A 84 6.74 5.84 -13.68
CA GLY A 84 6.03 4.58 -13.45
C GLY A 84 6.39 3.88 -12.15
N GLN A 85 7.25 4.46 -11.33
CA GLN A 85 7.66 3.89 -10.06
C GLN A 85 6.55 4.04 -9.02
N PRO A 86 6.18 2.96 -8.30
CA PRO A 86 5.13 3.05 -7.29
C PRO A 86 5.59 3.81 -6.04
N THR A 87 4.66 4.52 -5.44
CA THR A 87 4.86 5.22 -4.17
C THR A 87 3.57 5.15 -3.36
N LEU A 88 3.67 5.44 -2.07
CA LEU A 88 2.52 5.45 -1.16
C LEU A 88 2.21 6.88 -0.74
N VAL A 89 0.92 7.23 -0.79
CA VAL A 89 0.40 8.48 -0.25
C VAL A 89 -0.50 8.13 0.93
N LEU A 90 -0.15 8.62 2.11
CA LEU A 90 -0.91 8.36 3.33
C LEU A 90 -1.85 9.52 3.64
N THR A 91 -3.04 9.18 4.09
CA THR A 91 -4.07 10.10 4.53
C THR A 91 -4.68 9.59 5.83
N GLY A 92 -5.58 10.38 6.43
CA GLY A 92 -6.37 9.94 7.57
C GLY A 92 -5.56 9.36 8.71
N GLY A 93 -6.01 8.24 9.25
CA GLY A 93 -5.38 7.58 10.39
C GLY A 93 -3.99 7.06 10.10
N ALA A 94 -3.71 6.62 8.88
CA ALA A 94 -2.37 6.18 8.50
C ALA A 94 -1.37 7.35 8.52
N LEU A 95 -1.79 8.53 8.03
CA LEU A 95 -0.95 9.72 8.09
C LEU A 95 -0.70 10.16 9.54
N LYS A 96 -1.73 10.14 10.38
CA LYS A 96 -1.59 10.46 11.80
C LYS A 96 -0.59 9.53 12.49
N ARG A 97 -0.66 8.26 12.17
CA ARG A 97 0.29 7.28 12.72
C ARG A 97 1.72 7.56 12.26
N LEU A 98 1.90 7.87 10.97
CA LEU A 98 3.21 8.24 10.42
C LEU A 98 3.77 9.47 11.13
N GLU A 99 2.94 10.49 11.33
CA GLU A 99 3.35 11.70 12.03
C GLU A 99 3.75 11.40 13.49
N ALA A 100 3.02 10.52 14.16
CA ALA A 100 3.34 10.09 15.53
C ALA A 100 4.68 9.35 15.62
N LEU A 101 5.05 8.61 14.56
CA LEU A 101 6.34 7.89 14.50
C LEU A 101 7.50 8.80 14.11
N THR A 102 7.24 9.94 13.49
CA THR A 102 8.27 10.81 12.97
C THR A 102 8.89 11.62 14.10
N PRO A 103 10.23 11.51 14.31
CA PRO A 103 10.90 12.32 15.33
C PRO A 103 10.76 13.81 15.04
N ASP A 104 10.75 14.62 16.09
CA ASP A 104 10.66 16.07 15.96
C ASP A 104 11.78 16.61 15.08
N GLY A 105 11.41 17.55 14.20
CA GLY A 105 12.35 18.19 13.28
C GLY A 105 12.74 17.34 12.08
N MET A 106 12.09 16.19 11.90
CA MET A 106 12.38 15.31 10.77
C MET A 106 11.19 15.22 9.81
N ALA A 107 11.47 14.87 8.57
CA ALA A 107 10.47 14.52 7.57
C ALA A 107 10.60 13.04 7.25
N THR A 108 9.61 12.47 6.58
CA THR A 108 9.63 11.06 6.21
C THR A 108 9.62 10.87 4.70
N ASN A 109 10.32 9.83 4.26
CA ASN A 109 10.21 9.29 2.92
C ASN A 109 9.74 7.85 3.02
N ILE A 110 8.76 7.49 2.21
CA ILE A 110 8.27 6.11 2.13
C ILE A 110 8.79 5.50 0.83
N HIS A 111 9.52 4.41 0.96
CA HIS A 111 10.06 3.67 -0.17
C HIS A 111 9.22 2.41 -0.35
N LEU A 112 8.78 2.17 -1.57
CA LEU A 112 7.92 1.04 -1.91
C LEU A 112 8.47 0.32 -3.13
N THR A 113 8.55 -1.00 -3.06
CA THR A 113 8.78 -1.82 -4.23
C THR A 113 7.72 -2.92 -4.30
N LEU A 114 7.26 -3.20 -5.51
CA LEU A 114 6.25 -4.19 -5.80
C LEU A 114 6.80 -5.18 -6.81
N THR A 115 6.48 -6.45 -6.62
CA THR A 115 6.82 -7.48 -7.59
C THR A 115 5.73 -8.55 -7.61
N ASP A 116 5.60 -9.23 -8.72
CA ASP A 116 4.72 -10.38 -8.81
C ASP A 116 5.38 -11.48 -9.64
N GLU A 117 5.19 -12.68 -9.16
CA GLU A 117 5.52 -13.91 -9.87
C GLU A 117 4.39 -14.89 -9.55
N TYR A 118 3.54 -15.13 -10.52
CA TYR A 118 2.31 -15.89 -10.32
C TYR A 118 2.60 -17.22 -9.61
N PRO A 119 1.87 -17.56 -8.55
CA PRO A 119 0.65 -16.91 -8.07
C PRO A 119 0.87 -15.86 -6.98
N HIS A 120 2.09 -15.38 -6.76
CA HIS A 120 2.42 -14.48 -5.66
C HIS A 120 2.61 -13.04 -6.11
N ALA A 121 2.15 -12.11 -5.28
CA ALA A 121 2.47 -10.69 -5.36
C ALA A 121 3.13 -10.29 -4.05
N GLN A 122 4.15 -9.44 -4.10
CA GLN A 122 4.90 -9.03 -2.93
C GLN A 122 5.10 -7.53 -2.91
N ALA A 123 5.07 -6.96 -1.71
CA ALA A 123 5.39 -5.57 -1.47
C ALA A 123 6.39 -5.46 -0.33
N PHE A 124 7.30 -4.51 -0.47
CA PHE A 124 8.28 -4.19 0.56
C PHE A 124 8.24 -2.68 0.79
N VAL A 125 8.11 -2.28 2.06
CA VAL A 125 7.99 -0.87 2.45
C VAL A 125 9.08 -0.53 3.46
N ILE A 126 9.76 0.58 3.23
CA ILE A 126 10.70 1.17 4.19
C ILE A 126 10.25 2.60 4.44
N ILE A 127 10.12 2.96 5.70
CA ILE A 127 9.85 4.33 6.11
C ILE A 127 11.15 4.90 6.69
N GLU A 128 11.61 5.96 6.09
CA GLU A 128 12.85 6.62 6.45
C GLU A 128 12.55 8.01 7.00
N ALA A 129 13.15 8.36 8.13
CA ALA A 129 13.11 9.72 8.66
C ALA A 129 14.41 10.43 8.29
N VAL A 130 14.30 11.65 7.78
CA VAL A 130 15.43 12.48 7.38
C VAL A 130 15.31 13.84 8.03
N ARG A 131 16.43 14.47 8.31
CA ARG A 131 16.42 15.80 8.90
C ARG A 131 15.89 16.81 7.87
N GLN A 132 15.03 17.69 8.36
CA GLN A 132 14.62 18.85 7.59
C GLN A 132 15.75 19.87 7.66
N GLY A 133 16.36 20.10 6.52
CA GLY A 133 17.50 21.01 6.45
C GLY A 133 17.20 22.41 6.11
#